data_a4036d64770a895931105a5582fd9780
#
_entry.id   a4036d64770a895931105a5582fd9780
#
_cell.length_a   1.000
_cell.length_b   1.000
_cell.length_c   1.000
_cell.angle_alpha   90.00
_cell.angle_beta   90.00
_cell.angle_gamma   90.00
#
_symmetry.space_group_name_H-M   'P 1'
#
loop_
_entity.id
_entity.type
_entity.pdbx_description
1 polymer ?
#
loop_
_entity_poly.entity_id
_entity_poly.type
_entity_poly.pdbx_seq_one_letter_code
_entity_poly.pdbx_strand_id
1 'polypeptide(L)'
;MKKLIGLVGTNSDKSTNRQLLQYMSQHFDHLAEIELVEIKDFPLFDKPDTKELPAIVKDVAAKIEAADGVIISTPEYDHTITAALSNALAWLSYGIYPFVDKAVMITGASYGKLGSSRAQQHLRQILDSPELKARIMPSSEFLLGYSLQAFDENNQLVDAEKVGQLDRIFDDFLFFISITSQLMTAHAANIKEAENFSWDKK
;
A
#
# COMPACT_ATOMS: atom_id res chain seq x y z
N MET A 1 16.43 0.37 -12.34
CA MET A 1 15.33 1.19 -11.82
C MET A 1 14.45 0.28 -10.99
N LYS A 2 13.99 0.72 -9.81
CA LYS A 2 13.11 -0.07 -8.95
C LYS A 2 11.71 -0.15 -9.56
N LYS A 3 11.04 -1.31 -9.39
CA LYS A 3 9.65 -1.50 -9.77
C LYS A 3 8.76 -1.49 -8.53
N LEU A 4 7.83 -0.57 -8.47
CA LEU A 4 6.96 -0.36 -7.33
C LEU A 4 5.48 -0.53 -7.73
N ILE A 5 4.68 -0.98 -6.78
CA ILE A 5 3.23 -0.97 -6.90
C ILE A 5 2.68 0.22 -6.12
N GLY A 6 1.88 1.05 -6.76
CA GLY A 6 1.04 2.06 -6.13
C GLY A 6 -0.36 1.53 -5.90
N LEU A 7 -0.64 0.99 -4.70
CA LEU A 7 -1.95 0.42 -4.37
C LEU A 7 -2.94 1.53 -3.99
N VAL A 8 -4.01 1.68 -4.78
CA VAL A 8 -5.05 2.68 -4.55
C VAL A 8 -5.99 2.20 -3.44
N GLY A 9 -5.86 2.75 -2.23
CA GLY A 9 -6.58 2.30 -1.03
C GLY A 9 -8.07 2.66 -0.96
N THR A 10 -8.73 2.80 -2.10
CA THR A 10 -10.16 3.11 -2.20
C THR A 10 -10.76 2.62 -3.52
N ASN A 11 -12.06 2.37 -3.51
CA ASN A 11 -12.83 2.05 -4.72
C ASN A 11 -13.60 3.26 -5.29
N SER A 12 -13.40 4.45 -4.74
CA SER A 12 -14.04 5.69 -5.24
C SER A 12 -13.44 6.09 -6.59
N ASP A 13 -14.27 6.41 -7.57
CA ASP A 13 -13.81 6.93 -8.87
C ASP A 13 -13.16 8.32 -8.75
N LYS A 14 -13.67 9.15 -7.84
CA LYS A 14 -13.09 10.46 -7.52
C LYS A 14 -12.24 10.34 -6.26
N SER A 15 -10.93 10.16 -6.42
CA SER A 15 -10.02 9.92 -5.31
C SER A 15 -8.75 10.74 -5.40
N THR A 16 -8.53 11.62 -4.42
CA THR A 16 -7.27 12.35 -4.28
C THR A 16 -6.11 11.44 -3.85
N ASN A 17 -6.37 10.23 -3.35
CA ASN A 17 -5.35 9.22 -3.09
C ASN A 17 -4.86 8.56 -4.39
N ARG A 18 -5.76 8.29 -5.35
CA ARG A 18 -5.36 7.88 -6.70
C ARG A 18 -4.58 8.98 -7.38
N GLN A 19 -5.05 10.22 -7.28
CA GLN A 19 -4.39 11.39 -7.82
C GLN A 19 -2.98 11.58 -7.25
N LEU A 20 -2.80 11.35 -5.94
CA LEU A 20 -1.47 11.36 -5.31
C LEU A 20 -0.53 10.29 -5.89
N LEU A 21 -1.01 9.06 -6.07
CA LEU A 21 -0.20 7.99 -6.69
C LEU A 21 0.12 8.28 -8.15
N GLN A 22 -0.81 8.87 -8.91
CA GLN A 22 -0.55 9.35 -10.28
C GLN A 22 0.52 10.44 -10.31
N TYR A 23 0.44 11.41 -9.41
CA TYR A 23 1.49 12.41 -9.24
C TYR A 23 2.84 11.75 -8.94
N MET A 24 2.89 10.85 -7.94
CA MET A 24 4.13 10.14 -7.57
C MET A 24 4.72 9.36 -8.75
N SER A 25 3.89 8.68 -9.54
CA SER A 25 4.37 7.90 -10.68
C SER A 25 4.99 8.75 -11.78
N GLN A 26 4.52 9.99 -11.96
CA GLN A 26 5.08 10.95 -12.91
C GLN A 26 6.30 11.68 -12.34
N HIS A 27 6.21 12.13 -11.10
CA HIS A 27 7.24 12.92 -10.44
C HIS A 27 8.54 12.12 -10.22
N PHE A 28 8.42 10.83 -9.91
CA PHE A 28 9.53 9.93 -9.63
C PHE A 28 9.89 8.98 -10.79
N ASP A 29 9.40 9.23 -12.01
CA ASP A 29 9.63 8.36 -13.18
C ASP A 29 11.11 8.14 -13.51
N HIS A 30 11.96 9.10 -13.14
CA HIS A 30 13.42 9.05 -13.29
C HIS A 30 14.12 8.18 -12.21
N LEU A 31 13.45 7.83 -11.10
CA LEU A 31 13.97 7.03 -9.98
C LEU A 31 13.41 5.62 -9.93
N ALA A 32 12.10 5.48 -10.19
CA ALA A 32 11.38 4.21 -10.09
C ALA A 32 10.21 4.14 -11.08
N GLU A 33 9.87 2.95 -11.51
CA GLU A 33 8.62 2.65 -12.22
C GLU A 33 7.53 2.35 -11.21
N ILE A 34 6.46 3.15 -11.16
CA ILE A 34 5.33 2.95 -10.23
C ILE A 34 4.09 2.55 -11.03
N GLU A 35 3.70 1.28 -10.94
CA GLU A 35 2.45 0.77 -11.53
C GLU A 35 1.30 0.97 -10.55
N LEU A 36 0.25 1.69 -10.96
CA LEU A 36 -0.96 1.85 -10.15
C LEU A 36 -1.82 0.59 -10.24
N VAL A 37 -2.25 0.10 -9.07
CA VAL A 37 -3.10 -1.07 -8.93
C VAL A 37 -4.38 -0.69 -8.19
N GLU A 38 -5.52 -0.99 -8.81
CA GLU A 38 -6.86 -0.75 -8.28
C GLU A 38 -7.38 -1.97 -7.52
N ILE A 39 -8.16 -1.70 -6.47
CA ILE A 39 -8.78 -2.75 -5.64
C ILE A 39 -10.30 -2.81 -5.78
N LYS A 40 -10.90 -1.95 -6.61
CA LYS A 40 -12.36 -1.78 -6.70
C LYS A 40 -13.11 -3.03 -7.20
N ASP A 41 -12.43 -3.85 -8.00
CA ASP A 41 -13.03 -5.04 -8.60
C ASP A 41 -12.80 -6.31 -7.77
N PHE A 42 -12.24 -6.17 -6.56
CA PHE A 42 -12.13 -7.30 -5.63
C PHE A 42 -13.52 -7.70 -5.13
N PRO A 43 -13.90 -8.98 -5.24
CA PRO A 43 -15.16 -9.45 -4.65
C PRO A 43 -15.13 -9.28 -3.14
N LEU A 44 -16.31 -9.27 -2.53
CA LEU A 44 -16.39 -9.25 -1.06
C LEU A 44 -15.76 -10.53 -0.50
N PHE A 45 -14.87 -10.37 0.47
CA PHE A 45 -14.21 -11.49 1.13
C PHE A 45 -15.19 -12.22 2.05
N ASP A 46 -15.41 -13.50 1.78
CA ASP A 46 -16.34 -14.39 2.49
C ASP A 46 -15.65 -15.61 3.13
N LYS A 47 -14.29 -15.61 3.13
CA LYS A 47 -13.48 -16.72 3.64
C LYS A 47 -13.84 -18.07 3.00
N PRO A 48 -13.66 -18.27 1.68
CA PRO A 48 -14.11 -19.47 0.99
C PRO A 48 -13.37 -20.71 1.48
N ASP A 49 -14.09 -21.78 1.79
CA ASP A 49 -13.54 -23.05 2.30
C ASP A 49 -12.54 -23.68 1.32
N THR A 50 -12.76 -23.49 0.02
CA THR A 50 -11.92 -24.05 -1.04
C THR A 50 -10.54 -23.41 -1.11
N LYS A 51 -10.31 -22.25 -0.48
CA LYS A 51 -9.12 -21.37 -0.67
C LYS A 51 -8.84 -21.02 -2.14
N GLU A 52 -9.86 -21.12 -2.98
CA GLU A 52 -9.77 -20.74 -4.38
C GLU A 52 -9.83 -19.21 -4.50
N LEU A 53 -8.76 -18.62 -5.02
CA LEU A 53 -8.64 -17.17 -5.12
C LEU A 53 -9.24 -16.67 -6.44
N PRO A 54 -10.01 -15.58 -6.42
CA PRO A 54 -10.46 -14.88 -7.63
C PRO A 54 -9.27 -14.49 -8.53
N ALA A 55 -9.49 -14.47 -9.86
CA ALA A 55 -8.43 -14.15 -10.82
C ALA A 55 -7.79 -12.78 -10.57
N ILE A 56 -8.60 -11.76 -10.23
CA ILE A 56 -8.09 -10.42 -9.92
C ILE A 56 -7.19 -10.41 -8.69
N VAL A 57 -7.48 -11.22 -7.67
CA VAL A 57 -6.64 -11.35 -6.47
C VAL A 57 -5.30 -11.97 -6.82
N LYS A 58 -5.30 -13.04 -7.65
CA LYS A 58 -4.07 -13.71 -8.13
C LYS A 58 -3.20 -12.75 -8.95
N ASP A 59 -3.82 -11.96 -9.84
CA ASP A 59 -3.11 -10.98 -10.67
C ASP A 59 -2.43 -9.91 -9.81
N VAL A 60 -3.18 -9.31 -8.89
CA VAL A 60 -2.62 -8.27 -7.98
C VAL A 60 -1.55 -8.84 -7.06
N ALA A 61 -1.74 -10.05 -6.54
CA ALA A 61 -0.73 -10.71 -5.72
C ALA A 61 0.57 -10.94 -6.50
N ALA A 62 0.49 -11.46 -7.73
CA ALA A 62 1.65 -11.66 -8.58
C ALA A 62 2.41 -10.35 -8.88
N LYS A 63 1.69 -9.24 -9.09
CA LYS A 63 2.30 -7.91 -9.27
C LYS A 63 3.03 -7.45 -8.01
N ILE A 64 2.42 -7.62 -6.83
CA ILE A 64 3.05 -7.29 -5.55
C ILE A 64 4.31 -8.16 -5.33
N GLU A 65 4.23 -9.46 -5.58
CA GLU A 65 5.37 -10.39 -5.44
C GLU A 65 6.54 -9.98 -6.34
N ALA A 66 6.25 -9.60 -7.59
CA ALA A 66 7.27 -9.21 -8.57
C ALA A 66 7.89 -7.82 -8.31
N ALA A 67 7.23 -6.97 -7.51
CA ALA A 67 7.70 -5.62 -7.23
C ALA A 67 8.79 -5.58 -6.14
N ASP A 68 9.65 -4.57 -6.21
CA ASP A 68 10.66 -4.28 -5.17
C ASP A 68 10.02 -3.72 -3.88
N GLY A 69 8.86 -3.05 -3.98
CA GLY A 69 8.15 -2.47 -2.86
C GLY A 69 6.74 -2.02 -3.24
N VAL A 70 5.95 -1.67 -2.23
CA VAL A 70 4.56 -1.22 -2.39
C VAL A 70 4.35 0.13 -1.71
N ILE A 71 3.69 1.05 -2.40
CA ILE A 71 3.20 2.31 -1.84
C ILE A 71 1.68 2.18 -1.70
N ILE A 72 1.16 2.29 -0.50
CA ILE A 72 -0.30 2.28 -0.27
C ILE A 72 -0.75 3.70 0.03
N SER A 73 -1.65 4.24 -0.78
CA SER A 73 -2.29 5.53 -0.52
C SER A 73 -3.74 5.33 -0.11
N THR A 74 -4.08 5.72 1.12
CA THR A 74 -5.41 5.50 1.70
C THR A 74 -6.07 6.79 2.17
N PRO A 75 -7.37 7.02 1.86
CA PRO A 75 -8.15 8.03 2.56
C PRO A 75 -8.46 7.58 3.99
N GLU A 76 -9.04 8.48 4.77
CA GLU A 76 -9.56 8.18 6.10
C GLU A 76 -11.09 8.24 6.08
N TYR A 77 -11.77 7.10 6.29
CA TYR A 77 -13.20 6.99 6.47
C TYR A 77 -13.49 6.51 7.89
N ASP A 78 -14.32 7.26 8.63
CA ASP A 78 -14.67 6.91 10.01
C ASP A 78 -13.44 6.60 10.90
N HIS A 79 -12.39 7.40 10.75
CA HIS A 79 -11.11 7.31 11.48
C HIS A 79 -10.29 6.02 11.20
N THR A 80 -10.58 5.33 10.11
CA THR A 80 -9.86 4.11 9.71
C THR A 80 -9.63 4.05 8.20
N ILE A 81 -9.06 2.93 7.73
CA ILE A 81 -8.95 2.63 6.30
C ILE A 81 -10.32 2.36 5.68
N THR A 82 -10.39 2.38 4.35
CA THR A 82 -11.64 2.05 3.66
C THR A 82 -12.01 0.57 3.81
N ALA A 83 -13.31 0.26 3.77
CA ALA A 83 -13.79 -1.12 3.70
C ALA A 83 -13.20 -1.86 2.47
N ALA A 84 -13.03 -1.16 1.35
CA ALA A 84 -12.42 -1.74 0.15
C ALA A 84 -10.97 -2.16 0.36
N LEU A 85 -10.16 -1.33 1.05
CA LEU A 85 -8.78 -1.69 1.36
C LEU A 85 -8.71 -2.83 2.37
N SER A 86 -9.54 -2.81 3.41
CA SER A 86 -9.63 -3.92 4.36
C SER A 86 -10.01 -5.22 3.67
N ASN A 87 -10.99 -5.20 2.77
CA ASN A 87 -11.40 -6.33 1.95
C ASN A 87 -10.25 -6.86 1.07
N ALA A 88 -9.52 -5.98 0.39
CA ALA A 88 -8.39 -6.39 -0.44
C ALA A 88 -7.27 -7.03 0.38
N LEU A 89 -6.94 -6.47 1.54
CA LEU A 89 -5.91 -7.04 2.43
C LEU A 89 -6.34 -8.39 3.00
N ALA A 90 -7.64 -8.61 3.29
CA ALA A 90 -8.16 -9.90 3.70
C ALA A 90 -7.95 -10.97 2.61
N TRP A 91 -8.21 -10.66 1.34
CA TRP A 91 -7.88 -11.55 0.22
C TRP A 91 -6.38 -11.80 0.06
N LEU A 92 -5.55 -10.76 0.22
CA LEU A 92 -4.09 -10.81 0.04
C LEU A 92 -3.34 -11.42 1.24
N SER A 93 -4.08 -11.93 2.23
CA SER A 93 -3.58 -12.67 3.40
C SER A 93 -4.25 -14.03 3.59
N TYR A 94 -5.00 -14.51 2.58
CA TYR A 94 -5.76 -15.76 2.66
C TYR A 94 -5.33 -16.76 1.59
N GLY A 95 -4.45 -17.68 1.97
CA GLY A 95 -3.91 -18.70 1.05
C GLY A 95 -2.89 -18.17 0.04
N ILE A 96 -2.56 -16.89 0.11
CA ILE A 96 -1.51 -16.20 -0.62
C ILE A 96 -0.94 -15.08 0.26
N TYR A 97 0.36 -14.81 0.19
CA TYR A 97 1.05 -13.96 1.16
C TYR A 97 2.03 -12.98 0.49
N PRO A 98 1.60 -12.16 -0.48
CA PRO A 98 2.49 -11.31 -1.29
C PRO A 98 3.13 -10.17 -0.49
N PHE A 99 2.58 -9.84 0.68
CA PHE A 99 3.10 -8.80 1.56
C PHE A 99 4.20 -9.27 2.52
N VAL A 100 4.35 -10.59 2.72
CA VAL A 100 5.37 -11.12 3.64
C VAL A 100 6.77 -10.63 3.21
N ASP A 101 7.45 -9.95 4.15
CA ASP A 101 8.76 -9.31 3.95
C ASP A 101 8.79 -8.18 2.89
N LYS A 102 7.67 -7.81 2.31
CA LYS A 102 7.59 -6.74 1.30
C LYS A 102 7.81 -5.38 1.95
N ALA A 103 8.71 -4.57 1.38
CA ALA A 103 8.87 -3.18 1.78
C ALA A 103 7.62 -2.36 1.44
N VAL A 104 7.05 -1.68 2.43
CA VAL A 104 5.82 -0.90 2.27
C VAL A 104 6.01 0.53 2.77
N MET A 105 5.67 1.50 1.91
CA MET A 105 5.46 2.91 2.26
C MET A 105 3.97 3.17 2.36
N ILE A 106 3.55 3.86 3.43
CA ILE A 106 2.16 4.30 3.59
C ILE A 106 2.09 5.80 3.39
N THR A 107 1.11 6.25 2.63
CA THR A 107 0.81 7.66 2.39
C THR A 107 -0.71 7.86 2.34
N GLY A 108 -1.15 9.10 2.31
CA GLY A 108 -2.56 9.35 2.15
C GLY A 108 -2.94 10.81 2.04
N ALA A 109 -4.12 11.01 1.52
CA ALA A 109 -4.75 12.29 1.30
C ALA A 109 -6.16 12.29 1.88
N SER A 110 -6.55 13.39 2.51
CA SER A 110 -7.91 13.59 3.00
C SER A 110 -8.41 15.01 2.74
N TYR A 111 -9.72 15.18 2.66
CA TYR A 111 -10.33 16.50 2.48
C TYR A 111 -10.14 17.41 3.69
N GLY A 112 -10.04 16.83 4.90
CA GLY A 112 -9.71 17.55 6.12
C GLY A 112 -8.20 17.73 6.31
N LYS A 113 -7.82 18.44 7.37
CA LYS A 113 -6.41 18.82 7.63
C LYS A 113 -5.49 17.67 8.02
N LEU A 114 -6.04 16.52 8.49
CA LEU A 114 -5.25 15.45 9.08
C LEU A 114 -4.56 14.52 8.08
N GLY A 115 -4.85 14.64 6.78
CA GLY A 115 -4.14 13.89 5.75
C GLY A 115 -4.19 12.36 5.91
N SER A 116 -5.30 11.82 6.45
CA SER A 116 -5.52 10.40 6.74
C SER A 116 -4.63 9.78 7.84
N SER A 117 -4.14 10.57 8.79
CA SER A 117 -3.19 10.10 9.82
C SER A 117 -3.66 8.88 10.61
N ARG A 118 -4.94 8.84 11.01
CA ARG A 118 -5.50 7.71 11.79
C ARG A 118 -5.61 6.44 10.94
N ALA A 119 -6.03 6.58 9.68
CA ALA A 119 -6.09 5.47 8.74
C ALA A 119 -4.69 4.89 8.49
N GLN A 120 -3.67 5.73 8.35
CA GLN A 120 -2.28 5.29 8.18
C GLN A 120 -1.77 4.51 9.40
N GLN A 121 -2.09 4.96 10.62
CA GLN A 121 -1.73 4.24 11.85
C GLN A 121 -2.44 2.89 11.95
N HIS A 122 -3.73 2.84 11.63
CA HIS A 122 -4.49 1.59 11.62
C HIS A 122 -3.96 0.62 10.54
N LEU A 123 -3.63 1.13 9.36
CA LEU A 123 -3.04 0.33 8.29
C LEU A 123 -1.71 -0.31 8.72
N ARG A 124 -0.87 0.40 9.50
CA ARG A 124 0.37 -0.17 10.06
C ARG A 124 0.09 -1.41 10.91
N GLN A 125 -0.92 -1.35 11.80
CA GLN A 125 -1.30 -2.49 12.64
C GLN A 125 -1.76 -3.69 11.82
N ILE A 126 -2.54 -3.45 10.73
CA ILE A 126 -3.01 -4.52 9.85
C ILE A 126 -1.83 -5.15 9.10
N LEU A 127 -0.94 -4.34 8.52
CA LEU A 127 0.22 -4.82 7.75
C LEU A 127 1.26 -5.54 8.62
N ASP A 128 1.29 -5.28 9.93
CA ASP A 128 2.15 -5.96 10.90
C ASP A 128 1.56 -7.29 11.41
N SER A 129 0.34 -7.65 10.96
CA SER A 129 -0.25 -8.94 11.32
C SER A 129 0.58 -10.11 10.79
N PRO A 130 0.55 -11.28 11.47
CA PRO A 130 1.35 -12.44 11.08
C PRO A 130 1.11 -12.94 9.65
N GLU A 131 -0.10 -12.75 9.11
CA GLU A 131 -0.49 -13.19 7.78
C GLU A 131 -0.02 -12.22 6.68
N LEU A 132 0.14 -10.94 6.99
CA LEU A 132 0.67 -9.93 6.06
C LEU A 132 2.17 -9.72 6.25
N LYS A 133 2.64 -9.62 7.50
CA LYS A 133 4.05 -9.57 7.90
C LYS A 133 4.92 -8.66 7.01
N ALA A 134 4.36 -7.49 6.65
CA ALA A 134 5.02 -6.53 5.78
C ALA A 134 6.16 -5.80 6.53
N ARG A 135 7.18 -5.41 5.79
CA ARG A 135 8.22 -4.50 6.30
C ARG A 135 7.80 -3.07 6.03
N ILE A 136 7.18 -2.46 7.02
CA ILE A 136 6.64 -1.12 6.89
C ILE A 136 7.75 -0.11 7.18
N MET A 137 7.98 0.85 6.26
CA MET A 137 8.95 1.91 6.48
C MET A 137 8.61 2.69 7.76
N PRO A 138 9.53 2.76 8.73
CA PRO A 138 9.26 3.37 10.03
C PRO A 138 9.19 4.89 9.95
N SER A 139 8.36 5.50 10.78
CA SER A 139 8.33 6.94 11.11
C SER A 139 8.14 7.93 9.97
N SER A 140 7.89 7.48 8.75
CA SER A 140 7.69 8.35 7.59
C SER A 140 6.20 8.48 7.32
N GLU A 141 5.62 9.63 7.65
CA GLU A 141 4.23 9.96 7.38
C GLU A 141 4.17 11.05 6.31
N PHE A 142 3.58 10.75 5.16
CA PHE A 142 3.16 11.76 4.22
C PHE A 142 1.65 11.96 4.37
N LEU A 143 1.30 13.11 4.96
CA LEU A 143 -0.07 13.49 5.29
C LEU A 143 -0.49 14.66 4.40
N LEU A 144 -1.31 14.39 3.36
CA LEU A 144 -1.83 15.42 2.47
C LEU A 144 -3.22 15.84 2.92
N GLY A 145 -3.27 16.83 3.82
CA GLY A 145 -4.53 17.48 4.19
C GLY A 145 -5.05 18.42 3.11
N TYR A 146 -6.34 18.78 3.21
CA TYR A 146 -7.03 19.68 2.26
C TYR A 146 -6.83 19.27 0.79
N SER A 147 -6.90 17.96 0.53
CA SER A 147 -6.45 17.37 -0.71
C SER A 147 -7.23 17.78 -1.97
N LEU A 148 -8.45 18.35 -1.81
CA LEU A 148 -9.19 18.91 -2.94
C LEU A 148 -8.53 20.15 -3.56
N GLN A 149 -7.67 20.85 -2.80
CA GLN A 149 -6.93 22.03 -3.24
C GLN A 149 -5.43 21.76 -3.43
N ALA A 150 -4.99 20.51 -3.24
CA ALA A 150 -3.58 20.17 -3.20
C ALA A 150 -2.96 19.99 -4.60
N PHE A 151 -3.76 19.82 -5.64
CA PHE A 151 -3.30 19.61 -7.00
C PHE A 151 -3.81 20.67 -7.95
N ASP A 152 -3.00 21.05 -8.92
CA ASP A 152 -3.40 21.92 -10.02
C ASP A 152 -4.10 21.12 -11.16
N GLU A 153 -4.45 21.83 -12.24
CA GLU A 153 -5.10 21.25 -13.43
C GLU A 153 -4.25 20.22 -14.17
N ASN A 154 -2.93 20.24 -13.97
CA ASN A 154 -1.97 19.30 -14.55
C ASN A 154 -1.60 18.16 -13.59
N ASN A 155 -2.35 17.99 -12.50
CA ASN A 155 -2.10 17.02 -11.45
C ASN A 155 -0.76 17.22 -10.72
N GLN A 156 -0.26 18.46 -10.63
CA GLN A 156 0.95 18.77 -9.87
C GLN A 156 0.61 19.23 -8.47
N LEU A 157 1.37 18.80 -7.46
CA LEU A 157 1.24 19.34 -6.10
C LEU A 157 1.63 20.81 -6.08
N VAL A 158 0.72 21.65 -5.58
CA VAL A 158 0.89 23.12 -5.55
C VAL A 158 1.76 23.60 -4.38
N ASP A 159 1.87 22.80 -3.32
CA ASP A 159 2.62 23.14 -2.11
C ASP A 159 4.06 22.61 -2.22
N ALA A 160 5.02 23.52 -2.44
CA ALA A 160 6.44 23.19 -2.59
C ALA A 160 7.04 22.54 -1.32
N GLU A 161 6.53 22.85 -0.11
CA GLU A 161 6.96 22.19 1.12
C GLU A 161 6.53 20.73 1.13
N LYS A 162 5.30 20.44 0.68
CA LYS A 162 4.78 19.08 0.53
C LYS A 162 5.54 18.29 -0.54
N VAL A 163 5.91 18.93 -1.66
CA VAL A 163 6.79 18.30 -2.67
C VAL A 163 8.10 17.89 -2.03
N GLY A 164 8.82 18.83 -1.41
CA GLY A 164 10.10 18.53 -0.77
C GLY A 164 10.01 17.54 0.41
N GLN A 165 8.87 17.47 1.11
CA GLN A 165 8.61 16.42 2.11
C GLN A 165 8.50 15.05 1.43
N LEU A 166 7.73 14.97 0.35
CA LEU A 166 7.52 13.72 -0.38
C LEU A 166 8.80 13.20 -1.01
N ASP A 167 9.63 14.10 -1.59
CA ASP A 167 10.93 13.76 -2.16
C ASP A 167 11.81 13.05 -1.14
N ARG A 168 11.98 13.64 0.05
CA ARG A 168 12.80 13.04 1.12
C ARG A 168 12.26 11.68 1.57
N ILE A 169 10.95 11.57 1.73
CA ILE A 169 10.31 10.30 2.15
C ILE A 169 10.48 9.24 1.07
N PHE A 170 10.40 9.62 -0.20
CA PHE A 170 10.57 8.67 -1.30
C PHE A 170 12.02 8.18 -1.44
N ASP A 171 13.00 9.07 -1.28
CA ASP A 171 14.42 8.70 -1.23
C ASP A 171 14.71 7.74 -0.07
N ASP A 172 14.16 8.01 1.12
CA ASP A 172 14.25 7.12 2.28
C ASP A 172 13.60 5.76 1.99
N PHE A 173 12.49 5.73 1.25
CA PHE A 173 11.82 4.48 0.87
C PHE A 173 12.66 3.64 -0.09
N LEU A 174 13.28 4.26 -1.10
CA LEU A 174 14.18 3.55 -2.02
C LEU A 174 15.39 2.96 -1.26
N PHE A 175 15.92 3.70 -0.29
CA PHE A 175 17.00 3.20 0.58
C PHE A 175 16.49 2.06 1.49
N PHE A 176 15.30 2.19 2.08
CA PHE A 176 14.67 1.16 2.89
C PHE A 176 14.46 -0.15 2.13
N ILE A 177 14.03 -0.08 0.86
CA ILE A 177 13.93 -1.25 -0.03
C ILE A 177 15.31 -1.93 -0.16
N SER A 178 16.38 -1.16 -0.34
CA SER A 178 17.74 -1.71 -0.50
C SER A 178 18.23 -2.45 0.75
N ILE A 179 17.87 -1.96 1.94
CA ILE A 179 18.19 -2.61 3.23
C ILE A 179 17.33 -3.86 3.41
N THR A 180 16.02 -3.76 3.22
CA THR A 180 15.10 -4.88 3.47
C THR A 180 15.33 -6.04 2.50
N SER A 181 15.77 -5.77 1.28
CA SER A 181 16.14 -6.83 0.32
C SER A 181 17.28 -7.73 0.81
N GLN A 182 18.15 -7.23 1.71
CA GLN A 182 19.22 -8.01 2.32
C GLN A 182 18.72 -8.97 3.42
N LEU A 183 17.50 -8.75 3.92
CA LEU A 183 16.87 -9.56 4.97
C LEU A 183 16.08 -10.75 4.43
N MET A 184 16.12 -11.00 3.12
CA MET A 184 15.32 -12.04 2.46
C MET A 184 15.79 -13.48 2.72
N THR A 185 16.89 -13.68 3.44
CA THR A 185 17.39 -15.03 3.78
C THR A 185 16.39 -15.86 4.59
N ALA A 186 15.50 -15.23 5.34
CA ALA A 186 14.44 -15.88 6.11
C ALA A 186 13.08 -15.95 5.38
N HIS A 187 12.98 -15.45 4.15
CA HIS A 187 11.69 -15.27 3.47
C HIS A 187 10.88 -16.56 3.37
N ALA A 188 11.48 -17.66 2.95
CA ALA A 188 10.78 -18.95 2.86
C ALA A 188 10.26 -19.44 4.22
N ALA A 189 10.98 -19.16 5.31
CA ALA A 189 10.53 -19.49 6.66
C ALA A 189 9.38 -18.55 7.09
N ASN A 190 9.45 -17.27 6.76
CA ASN A 190 8.41 -16.30 7.05
C ASN A 190 7.09 -16.59 6.30
N ILE A 191 7.15 -17.04 5.04
CA ILE A 191 5.98 -17.51 4.30
C ILE A 191 5.34 -18.72 5.02
N LYS A 192 6.13 -19.72 5.40
CA LYS A 192 5.61 -20.88 6.15
C LYS A 192 5.01 -20.49 7.49
N GLU A 193 5.55 -19.48 8.16
CA GLU A 193 4.99 -18.98 9.41
C GLU A 193 3.63 -18.32 9.16
N ALA A 194 3.48 -17.48 8.13
CA ALA A 194 2.21 -16.88 7.74
C ALA A 194 1.16 -17.95 7.37
N GLU A 195 1.54 -18.97 6.57
CA GLU A 195 0.68 -20.10 6.26
C GLU A 195 0.22 -20.87 7.51
N ASN A 196 1.10 -20.99 8.51
CA ASN A 196 0.80 -21.70 9.76
C ASN A 196 -0.07 -20.91 10.73
N PHE A 197 -0.20 -19.60 10.57
CA PHE A 197 -1.13 -18.74 11.31
C PHE A 197 -2.57 -18.88 10.82
N SER A 198 -2.83 -19.76 9.88
CA SER A 198 -4.13 -20.01 9.28
C SER A 198 -5.23 -20.16 10.34
N TRP A 199 -6.33 -19.49 10.07
CA TRP A 199 -7.60 -19.45 10.81
C TRP A 199 -8.25 -20.83 11.01
N ASP A 200 -7.73 -21.88 10.38
CA ASP A 200 -8.30 -23.22 10.31
C ASP A 200 -7.63 -24.21 11.29
N LYS A 201 -6.64 -23.78 12.06
CA LYS A 201 -6.06 -24.63 13.11
C LYS A 201 -6.92 -24.56 14.36
N LYS A 202 -7.72 -25.65 14.54
CA LYS A 202 -8.34 -25.99 15.81
C LYS A 202 -7.30 -26.54 16.79
#